data_56685aca7615f6441d7c3bf54c3666cf
#
_entry.id   56685aca7615f6441d7c3bf54c3666cf
#
_cell.length_a   1.000
_cell.length_b   1.000
_cell.length_c   1.000
_cell.angle_alpha   90.00
_cell.angle_beta   90.00
_cell.angle_gamma   90.00
#
_symmetry.space_group_name_H-M   'P 1'
#
loop_
_entity.id
_entity.type
_entity.pdbx_description
1 polymer ?
#
loop_
_entity_poly.entity_id
_entity_poly.type
_entity_poly.pdbx_seq_one_letter_code
_entity_poly.pdbx_strand_id
1 'polypeptide(L)'
;RAMAMQPEINVAVDDIVNEAISVDTNDRVVEVSLGETDLSDKVKKSIVKEFDTILALFDFTNNAYDMFQKFYVDGRLNYHIVIDPKDIKKGVIELRYVDPRKLKLIREVDKKGKDPHSGVPIKSVKNEYYMYSESGFLNSSTGAGGPASSTSGIKISKDSIARVTSGLMSENNALVLSHLHPAIKGLNQLRMLEDAVVIYTLTRAPERRIFYIDVGNLPKNKAEQYLRDMMARHKNKLQYNSSSGEISDSKKMMTMTEDFWFPRRGGERSTEVDTLAGGNAPGLSNNENLEYFQRKLYKALKVPLSRLEPEAMSSFGRTSEMT
;
A
#
# COMPACT_ATOMS: atom_id res chain seq x y z
N ARG A 1 -1.64 4.99 0.02
CA ARG A 1 -0.38 5.69 0.16
C ARG A 1 0.64 4.89 0.99
N ALA A 2 0.33 4.45 2.20
CA ALA A 2 1.25 3.61 2.99
C ALA A 2 1.69 2.33 2.25
N MET A 3 0.80 1.75 1.46
CA MET A 3 1.09 0.60 0.61
C MET A 3 2.09 0.93 -0.51
N ALA A 4 2.00 2.12 -1.10
CA ALA A 4 2.93 2.56 -2.16
C ALA A 4 4.36 2.81 -1.66
N MET A 5 4.56 2.88 -0.35
CA MET A 5 5.89 3.02 0.27
C MET A 5 6.57 1.66 0.54
N GLN A 6 5.88 0.55 0.29
CA GLN A 6 6.51 -0.78 0.40
C GLN A 6 7.47 -0.98 -0.78
N PRO A 7 8.67 -1.55 -0.53
CA PRO A 7 9.72 -1.64 -1.55
C PRO A 7 9.26 -2.24 -2.87
N GLU A 8 8.54 -3.37 -2.83
CA GLU A 8 8.09 -4.09 -4.02
C GLU A 8 7.11 -3.26 -4.85
N ILE A 9 6.24 -2.50 -4.18
CA ILE A 9 5.25 -1.66 -4.86
C ILE A 9 5.88 -0.34 -5.31
N ASN A 10 6.78 0.23 -4.50
CA ASN A 10 7.44 1.48 -4.85
C ASN A 10 8.23 1.33 -6.16
N VAL A 11 9.05 0.29 -6.26
CA VAL A 11 9.81 -0.01 -7.49
C VAL A 11 8.88 -0.19 -8.69
N ALA A 12 7.79 -0.94 -8.53
CA ALA A 12 6.83 -1.17 -9.60
C ALA A 12 6.09 0.13 -10.01
N VAL A 13 5.75 0.99 -9.07
CA VAL A 13 5.10 2.29 -9.35
C VAL A 13 6.08 3.23 -10.04
N ASP A 14 7.33 3.30 -9.57
CA ASP A 14 8.37 4.13 -10.16
C ASP A 14 8.66 3.71 -11.62
N ASP A 15 8.69 2.41 -11.89
CA ASP A 15 8.88 1.88 -13.25
C ASP A 15 7.71 2.29 -14.17
N ILE A 16 6.46 2.12 -13.71
CA ILE A 16 5.27 2.52 -14.46
C ILE A 16 5.23 4.02 -14.72
N VAL A 17 5.58 4.83 -13.71
CA VAL A 17 5.57 6.29 -13.82
C VAL A 17 6.67 6.76 -14.77
N ASN A 18 7.87 6.21 -14.66
CA ASN A 18 8.98 6.53 -15.54
C ASN A 18 8.65 6.18 -17.00
N GLU A 19 8.06 5.01 -17.24
CA GLU A 19 7.68 4.61 -18.60
C GLU A 19 6.58 5.50 -19.19
N ALA A 20 5.62 5.93 -18.36
CA ALA A 20 4.53 6.80 -18.80
C ALA A 20 4.99 8.22 -19.12
N ILE A 21 6.07 8.70 -18.47
CA ILE A 21 6.54 10.09 -18.58
C ILE A 21 7.89 10.17 -19.29
N SER A 22 8.55 9.02 -19.55
CA SER A 22 9.83 9.04 -20.27
C SER A 22 9.62 9.55 -21.70
N VAL A 23 10.47 10.47 -22.08
CA VAL A 23 10.44 11.12 -23.40
C VAL A 23 11.80 10.93 -24.03
N ASP A 24 11.82 10.61 -25.31
CA ASP A 24 13.02 10.77 -26.11
C ASP A 24 13.44 12.25 -26.13
N THR A 25 14.74 12.50 -26.17
CA THR A 25 15.39 13.81 -25.96
C THR A 25 14.85 14.97 -26.79
N ASN A 26 14.01 14.71 -27.80
CA ASN A 26 13.46 15.72 -28.71
C ASN A 26 11.94 15.86 -28.67
N ASP A 27 11.23 14.99 -27.95
CA ASP A 27 9.76 14.97 -27.96
C ASP A 27 9.17 15.54 -26.66
N ARG A 28 7.97 16.10 -26.75
CA ARG A 28 7.22 16.58 -25.58
C ARG A 28 6.48 15.40 -24.94
N VAL A 29 6.40 15.37 -23.62
CA VAL A 29 5.67 14.32 -22.88
C VAL A 29 4.21 14.21 -23.33
N VAL A 30 3.60 15.32 -23.68
CA VAL A 30 2.21 15.40 -24.13
C VAL A 30 2.10 16.35 -25.29
N GLU A 31 1.50 15.88 -26.38
CA GLU A 31 1.24 16.66 -27.59
C GLU A 31 -0.24 16.62 -27.99
N VAL A 32 -0.69 17.71 -28.59
CA VAL A 32 -2.02 17.79 -29.21
C VAL A 32 -1.89 17.54 -30.71
N SER A 33 -2.33 16.37 -31.15
CA SER A 33 -2.43 16.04 -32.57
C SER A 33 -3.79 16.49 -33.14
N LEU A 34 -3.80 17.43 -34.05
CA LEU A 34 -4.99 17.97 -34.74
C LEU A 34 -5.00 17.64 -36.25
N GLY A 35 -4.14 16.70 -36.67
CA GLY A 35 -3.95 16.38 -38.09
C GLY A 35 -5.23 15.91 -38.78
N GLU A 36 -6.04 15.10 -38.13
CA GLU A 36 -7.25 14.48 -38.71
C GLU A 36 -8.53 15.32 -38.54
N THR A 37 -8.42 16.58 -38.05
CA THR A 37 -9.60 17.40 -37.80
C THR A 37 -9.81 18.37 -38.96
N ASP A 38 -11.07 18.58 -39.38
CA ASP A 38 -11.48 19.56 -40.43
C ASP A 38 -11.49 21.01 -39.95
N LEU A 39 -10.64 21.35 -38.98
CA LEU A 39 -10.55 22.72 -38.45
C LEU A 39 -9.60 23.59 -39.27
N SER A 40 -9.93 24.89 -39.34
CA SER A 40 -9.03 25.85 -40.00
C SER A 40 -7.69 25.98 -39.25
N ASP A 41 -6.62 26.27 -39.98
CA ASP A 41 -5.26 26.40 -39.39
C ASP A 41 -5.15 27.43 -38.27
N LYS A 42 -5.97 28.51 -38.34
CA LYS A 42 -6.03 29.54 -37.30
C LYS A 42 -6.58 28.92 -35.97
N VAL A 43 -7.62 28.11 -36.07
CA VAL A 43 -8.23 27.47 -34.90
C VAL A 43 -7.27 26.42 -34.33
N LYS A 44 -6.63 25.60 -35.20
CA LYS A 44 -5.63 24.61 -34.76
C LYS A 44 -4.49 25.27 -33.97
N LYS A 45 -3.93 26.39 -34.48
CA LYS A 45 -2.87 27.14 -33.78
C LYS A 45 -3.35 27.72 -32.45
N SER A 46 -4.59 28.20 -32.39
CA SER A 46 -5.17 28.73 -31.15
C SER A 46 -5.31 27.64 -30.09
N ILE A 47 -5.79 26.44 -30.48
CA ILE A 47 -5.93 25.29 -29.57
C ILE A 47 -4.57 24.88 -29.01
N VAL A 48 -3.55 24.76 -29.85
CA VAL A 48 -2.19 24.42 -29.42
C VAL A 48 -1.66 25.42 -28.40
N LYS A 49 -1.84 26.74 -28.71
CA LYS A 49 -1.40 27.82 -27.82
C LYS A 49 -2.10 27.76 -26.45
N GLU A 50 -3.41 27.56 -26.41
CA GLU A 50 -4.15 27.43 -25.15
C GLU A 50 -3.74 26.19 -24.37
N PHE A 51 -3.46 25.10 -25.08
CA PHE A 51 -2.95 23.86 -24.43
C PHE A 51 -1.57 24.09 -23.82
N ASP A 52 -0.65 24.75 -24.52
CA ASP A 52 0.66 25.13 -23.97
C ASP A 52 0.51 26.01 -22.71
N THR A 53 -0.47 26.92 -22.71
CA THR A 53 -0.79 27.76 -21.53
C THR A 53 -1.24 26.89 -20.34
N ILE A 54 -2.09 25.89 -20.59
CA ILE A 54 -2.54 24.97 -19.55
C ILE A 54 -1.38 24.12 -19.00
N LEU A 55 -0.50 23.61 -19.86
CA LEU A 55 0.69 22.88 -19.45
C LEU A 55 1.64 23.74 -18.59
N ALA A 56 1.77 25.03 -18.94
CA ALA A 56 2.55 25.98 -18.14
C ALA A 56 1.92 26.23 -16.76
N LEU A 57 0.57 26.29 -16.65
CA LEU A 57 -0.13 26.45 -15.39
C LEU A 57 0.05 25.25 -14.45
N PHE A 58 0.21 24.07 -15.00
CA PHE A 58 0.55 22.87 -14.23
C PHE A 58 2.03 22.77 -13.87
N ASP A 59 2.87 23.59 -14.50
CA ASP A 59 4.33 23.36 -14.53
C ASP A 59 4.64 21.88 -14.83
N PHE A 60 4.01 21.42 -15.92
CA PHE A 60 3.93 19.99 -16.22
C PHE A 60 5.31 19.37 -16.40
N THR A 61 6.26 20.08 -16.98
CA THR A 61 7.63 19.61 -17.22
C THR A 61 8.33 19.20 -15.92
N ASN A 62 8.12 19.95 -14.84
CA ASN A 62 8.77 19.68 -13.55
C ASN A 62 7.95 18.73 -12.66
N ASN A 63 6.62 18.79 -12.78
CA ASN A 63 5.70 18.11 -11.86
C ASN A 63 5.03 16.86 -12.45
N ALA A 64 5.28 16.52 -13.72
CA ALA A 64 4.61 15.41 -14.40
C ALA A 64 4.72 14.09 -13.65
N TYR A 65 5.92 13.77 -13.17
CA TYR A 65 6.20 12.57 -12.38
C TYR A 65 5.32 12.51 -11.12
N ASP A 66 5.36 13.55 -10.30
CA ASP A 66 4.60 13.63 -9.05
C ASP A 66 3.08 13.60 -9.28
N MET A 67 2.61 14.27 -10.35
CA MET A 67 1.20 14.25 -10.74
C MET A 67 0.75 12.86 -11.14
N PHE A 68 1.51 12.17 -11.98
CA PHE A 68 1.15 10.83 -12.43
C PHE A 68 1.25 9.81 -11.29
N GLN A 69 2.28 9.89 -10.45
CA GLN A 69 2.41 9.06 -9.26
C GLN A 69 1.21 9.23 -8.31
N LYS A 70 0.81 10.46 -8.01
CA LYS A 70 -0.38 10.77 -7.21
C LYS A 70 -1.65 10.20 -7.83
N PHE A 71 -1.80 10.34 -9.16
CA PHE A 71 -2.93 9.78 -9.88
C PHE A 71 -2.98 8.25 -9.77
N TYR A 72 -1.86 7.59 -9.98
CA TYR A 72 -1.76 6.13 -9.92
C TYR A 72 -2.07 5.59 -8.52
N VAL A 73 -1.49 6.24 -7.48
CA VAL A 73 -1.65 5.85 -6.08
C VAL A 73 -3.02 6.18 -5.51
N ASP A 74 -3.56 7.37 -5.79
CA ASP A 74 -4.84 7.82 -5.22
C ASP A 74 -6.05 7.48 -6.11
N GLY A 75 -5.82 7.18 -7.38
CA GLY A 75 -6.84 6.89 -8.39
C GLY A 75 -7.64 8.11 -8.82
N ARG A 76 -7.28 9.30 -8.37
CA ARG A 76 -7.95 10.56 -8.69
C ARG A 76 -7.08 11.76 -8.40
N LEU A 77 -7.19 12.77 -9.27
CA LEU A 77 -6.61 14.10 -9.08
C LEU A 77 -7.71 15.13 -9.02
N ASN A 78 -7.56 16.11 -8.16
CA ASN A 78 -8.48 17.23 -8.07
C ASN A 78 -7.66 18.53 -8.06
N TYR A 79 -8.05 19.48 -8.90
CA TYR A 79 -7.47 20.81 -8.97
C TYR A 79 -8.56 21.85 -8.80
N HIS A 80 -8.35 22.80 -7.90
CA HIS A 80 -9.20 23.96 -7.76
C HIS A 80 -8.78 24.99 -8.81
N ILE A 81 -9.75 25.40 -9.61
CA ILE A 81 -9.57 26.39 -10.68
C ILE A 81 -9.71 27.78 -10.05
N VAL A 82 -8.64 28.56 -10.07
CA VAL A 82 -8.64 29.93 -9.55
C VAL A 82 -8.79 30.92 -10.71
N ILE A 83 -9.83 31.73 -10.63
CA ILE A 83 -10.16 32.78 -11.59
C ILE A 83 -10.21 34.13 -10.87
N ASP A 84 -9.71 35.21 -11.49
CA ASP A 84 -9.83 36.54 -10.92
C ASP A 84 -11.28 37.05 -11.01
N PRO A 85 -11.94 37.33 -9.87
CA PRO A 85 -13.31 37.84 -9.88
C PRO A 85 -13.41 39.25 -10.48
N LYS A 86 -12.31 39.98 -10.55
CA LYS A 86 -12.29 41.35 -11.10
C LYS A 86 -12.10 41.37 -12.63
N ASP A 87 -11.40 40.36 -13.15
CA ASP A 87 -11.10 40.32 -14.62
C ASP A 87 -11.26 38.87 -15.13
N ILE A 88 -12.50 38.48 -15.35
CA ILE A 88 -12.86 37.14 -15.83
C ILE A 88 -12.25 36.82 -17.20
N LYS A 89 -11.92 37.89 -18.00
CA LYS A 89 -11.33 37.73 -19.35
C LYS A 89 -9.91 37.18 -19.33
N LYS A 90 -9.22 37.24 -18.19
CA LYS A 90 -7.88 36.64 -18.03
C LYS A 90 -7.93 35.10 -18.02
N GLY A 91 -9.10 34.51 -17.83
CA GLY A 91 -9.24 33.06 -17.76
C GLY A 91 -8.72 32.46 -16.45
N VAL A 92 -8.17 31.27 -16.52
CA VAL A 92 -7.62 30.54 -15.36
C VAL A 92 -6.24 31.13 -15.04
N ILE A 93 -6.07 31.55 -13.77
CA ILE A 93 -4.80 32.10 -13.28
C ILE A 93 -3.94 31.01 -12.66
N GLU A 94 -4.54 30.12 -11.92
CA GLU A 94 -3.82 29.11 -11.14
C GLU A 94 -4.65 27.83 -11.01
N LEU A 95 -3.97 26.68 -10.99
CA LEU A 95 -4.55 25.37 -10.71
C LEU A 95 -3.96 24.82 -9.40
N ARG A 96 -4.74 24.84 -8.33
CA ARG A 96 -4.30 24.38 -7.02
C ARG A 96 -4.66 22.93 -6.78
N TYR A 97 -3.66 22.11 -6.51
CA TYR A 97 -3.89 20.72 -6.15
C TYR A 97 -4.68 20.60 -4.82
N VAL A 98 -5.71 19.76 -4.81
CA VAL A 98 -6.52 19.47 -3.63
C VAL A 98 -6.41 17.99 -3.32
N ASP A 99 -5.93 17.67 -2.10
CA ASP A 99 -5.80 16.27 -1.65
C ASP A 99 -7.17 15.55 -1.73
N PRO A 100 -7.25 14.41 -2.44
CA PRO A 100 -8.47 13.63 -2.57
C PRO A 100 -9.14 13.21 -1.25
N ARG A 101 -8.38 13.15 -0.14
CA ARG A 101 -8.91 12.84 1.19
C ARG A 101 -9.68 14.00 1.81
N LYS A 102 -9.39 15.23 1.38
CA LYS A 102 -10.02 16.46 1.87
C LYS A 102 -11.23 16.89 1.04
N LEU A 103 -11.49 16.21 -0.09
CA LEU A 103 -12.55 16.56 -1.02
C LEU A 103 -13.52 15.39 -1.23
N LYS A 104 -14.81 15.63 -1.05
CA LYS A 104 -15.87 14.65 -1.27
C LYS A 104 -16.92 15.21 -2.22
N LEU A 105 -17.27 14.42 -3.26
CA LEU A 105 -18.39 14.76 -4.15
C LEU A 105 -19.70 14.34 -3.48
N ILE A 106 -20.61 15.28 -3.34
CA ILE A 106 -21.96 15.06 -2.80
C ILE A 106 -22.96 15.21 -3.93
N ARG A 107 -23.81 14.21 -4.08
CA ARG A 107 -24.96 14.20 -5.01
C ARG A 107 -26.24 14.15 -4.22
N GLU A 108 -27.04 15.20 -4.34
CA GLU A 108 -28.40 15.22 -3.80
C GLU A 108 -29.33 14.56 -4.81
N VAL A 109 -29.93 13.44 -4.42
CA VAL A 109 -30.79 12.64 -5.29
C VAL A 109 -32.22 12.76 -4.83
N ASP A 110 -33.10 13.27 -5.71
CA ASP A 110 -34.56 13.24 -5.51
C ASP A 110 -35.15 11.91 -5.98
N LYS A 111 -35.96 11.31 -5.14
CA LYS A 111 -36.72 10.10 -5.47
C LYS A 111 -38.02 10.51 -6.15
N LYS A 112 -38.03 10.56 -7.47
CA LYS A 112 -39.20 10.89 -8.28
C LYS A 112 -40.04 9.63 -8.57
N GLY A 113 -40.71 9.07 -7.57
CA GLY A 113 -41.61 7.94 -7.79
C GLY A 113 -40.92 6.64 -8.19
N LYS A 114 -41.74 5.67 -8.58
CA LYS A 114 -41.27 4.38 -9.14
C LYS A 114 -41.69 4.33 -10.61
N ASP A 115 -40.85 3.73 -11.43
CA ASP A 115 -41.20 3.43 -12.82
C ASP A 115 -42.44 2.53 -12.86
N PRO A 116 -43.51 2.93 -13.58
CA PRO A 116 -44.76 2.16 -13.61
C PRO A 116 -44.60 0.73 -14.17
N HIS A 117 -43.56 0.46 -15.00
CA HIS A 117 -43.36 -0.85 -15.61
C HIS A 117 -42.37 -1.73 -14.85
N SER A 118 -41.28 -1.17 -14.30
CA SER A 118 -40.25 -1.95 -13.62
C SER A 118 -40.31 -1.90 -12.11
N GLY A 119 -41.11 -1.01 -11.51
CA GLY A 119 -41.19 -0.79 -10.07
C GLY A 119 -39.90 -0.19 -9.44
N VAL A 120 -38.89 0.07 -10.26
CA VAL A 120 -37.60 0.61 -9.83
C VAL A 120 -37.74 2.10 -9.48
N PRO A 121 -37.21 2.57 -8.34
CA PRO A 121 -37.26 3.99 -7.98
C PRO A 121 -36.46 4.84 -8.96
N ILE A 122 -37.13 5.80 -9.60
CA ILE A 122 -36.46 6.79 -10.48
C ILE A 122 -35.75 7.79 -9.59
N LYS A 123 -34.44 7.79 -9.69
CA LYS A 123 -33.54 8.74 -8.99
C LYS A 123 -33.08 9.80 -9.95
N SER A 124 -33.44 11.06 -9.72
CA SER A 124 -32.86 12.20 -10.44
C SER A 124 -31.88 12.94 -9.55
N VAL A 125 -30.75 13.32 -10.11
CA VAL A 125 -29.74 14.14 -9.40
C VAL A 125 -30.26 15.58 -9.41
N LYS A 126 -30.50 16.16 -8.23
CA LYS A 126 -30.97 17.54 -8.07
C LYS A 126 -29.80 18.52 -8.06
N ASN A 127 -28.80 18.25 -7.24
CA ASN A 127 -27.60 19.07 -7.12
C ASN A 127 -26.34 18.21 -6.99
N GLU A 128 -25.25 18.67 -7.58
CA GLU A 128 -23.92 18.10 -7.37
C GLU A 128 -22.97 19.23 -6.92
N TYR A 129 -22.24 18.98 -5.84
CA TYR A 129 -21.25 19.90 -5.31
C TYR A 129 -20.15 19.15 -4.58
N TYR A 130 -19.01 19.81 -4.41
CA TYR A 130 -17.92 19.31 -3.60
C TYR A 130 -17.99 19.86 -2.18
N MET A 131 -17.65 19.01 -1.23
CA MET A 131 -17.43 19.39 0.16
C MET A 131 -15.96 19.28 0.46
N TYR A 132 -15.35 20.38 0.92
CA TYR A 132 -13.97 20.42 1.35
C TYR A 132 -13.90 20.49 2.88
N SER A 133 -13.03 19.65 3.47
CA SER A 133 -12.73 19.67 4.90
C SER A 133 -11.22 19.65 5.10
N GLU A 134 -10.72 20.58 5.87
CA GLU A 134 -9.29 20.71 6.13
C GLU A 134 -8.73 19.51 6.90
N SER A 135 -9.48 18.97 7.85
CA SER A 135 -9.14 17.78 8.63
C SER A 135 -9.30 16.46 7.86
N GLY A 136 -9.91 16.52 6.65
CA GLY A 136 -10.25 15.32 5.88
C GLY A 136 -11.50 14.60 6.39
N PHE A 137 -11.95 13.59 5.64
CA PHE A 137 -13.16 12.82 5.94
C PHE A 137 -12.86 11.44 6.55
N LEU A 138 -11.60 11.07 6.75
CA LEU A 138 -11.21 9.76 7.29
C LEU A 138 -11.39 9.63 8.81
N ASN A 139 -11.39 10.74 9.54
CA ASN A 139 -11.34 10.72 11.01
C ASN A 139 -12.72 10.71 11.70
N SER A 140 -13.82 10.52 10.99
CA SER A 140 -15.15 10.53 11.61
C SER A 140 -15.60 9.17 12.19
N SER A 141 -14.69 8.21 12.37
CA SER A 141 -15.01 6.88 12.92
C SER A 141 -14.62 6.66 14.38
N THR A 142 -14.25 7.68 15.13
CA THR A 142 -14.03 7.55 16.58
C THR A 142 -15.34 7.76 17.34
N GLY A 143 -15.99 6.68 17.61
CA GLY A 143 -16.79 6.25 18.74
C GLY A 143 -17.42 7.27 19.69
N ALA A 144 -18.22 8.20 19.22
CA ALA A 144 -19.26 8.81 20.02
C ALA A 144 -20.55 8.77 19.19
N GLY A 145 -21.55 8.05 19.68
CA GLY A 145 -22.81 7.73 18.98
C GLY A 145 -23.70 8.92 18.62
N GLY A 146 -23.17 9.87 17.86
CA GLY A 146 -23.90 10.89 17.16
C GLY A 146 -23.92 10.60 15.67
N PRO A 147 -24.97 10.98 14.91
CA PRO A 147 -24.96 10.88 13.46
C PRO A 147 -23.75 11.68 12.98
N ALA A 148 -22.78 10.99 12.34
CA ALA A 148 -21.60 11.62 11.79
C ALA A 148 -22.07 12.79 10.91
N SER A 149 -21.86 14.01 11.38
CA SER A 149 -22.18 15.21 10.63
C SER A 149 -21.16 15.29 9.49
N SER A 150 -21.45 14.53 8.42
CA SER A 150 -20.68 14.52 7.17
C SER A 150 -20.72 15.87 6.45
N THR A 151 -21.27 16.89 7.11
CA THR A 151 -21.67 18.18 6.54
C THR A 151 -20.80 19.34 7.03
N SER A 152 -19.81 19.11 7.91
CA SER A 152 -18.90 20.18 8.32
C SER A 152 -17.79 20.36 7.28
N GLY A 153 -17.93 21.35 6.44
CA GLY A 153 -16.93 21.69 5.42
C GLY A 153 -17.40 22.83 4.51
N ILE A 154 -16.51 23.32 3.69
CA ILE A 154 -16.80 24.38 2.72
C ILE A 154 -17.42 23.74 1.49
N LYS A 155 -18.62 24.21 1.12
CA LYS A 155 -19.30 23.81 -0.12
C LYS A 155 -18.65 24.53 -1.31
N ILE A 156 -18.22 23.77 -2.31
CA ILE A 156 -17.57 24.27 -3.51
C ILE A 156 -18.40 23.83 -4.72
N SER A 157 -18.59 24.73 -5.67
CA SER A 157 -19.31 24.45 -6.92
C SER A 157 -18.56 23.36 -7.72
N LYS A 158 -19.32 22.54 -8.44
CA LYS A 158 -18.75 21.48 -9.30
C LYS A 158 -17.80 22.06 -10.34
N ASP A 159 -18.13 23.21 -10.92
CA ASP A 159 -17.37 23.84 -11.99
C ASP A 159 -16.06 24.47 -11.53
N SER A 160 -15.88 24.66 -10.22
CA SER A 160 -14.64 25.20 -9.65
C SER A 160 -13.57 24.14 -9.42
N ILE A 161 -13.88 22.86 -9.67
CA ILE A 161 -12.94 21.74 -9.46
C ILE A 161 -12.79 20.95 -10.76
N ALA A 162 -11.58 20.96 -11.31
CA ALA A 162 -11.18 20.00 -12.33
C ALA A 162 -10.82 18.67 -11.67
N ARG A 163 -11.57 17.61 -12.03
CA ARG A 163 -11.39 16.28 -11.46
C ARG A 163 -11.14 15.25 -12.53
N VAL A 164 -10.04 14.51 -12.36
CA VAL A 164 -9.68 13.33 -13.15
C VAL A 164 -9.74 12.08 -12.27
N THR A 165 -10.28 10.99 -12.79
CA THR A 165 -10.41 9.71 -12.07
C THR A 165 -9.81 8.57 -12.87
N SER A 166 -9.39 7.51 -12.18
CA SER A 166 -8.85 6.29 -12.79
C SER A 166 -9.84 5.52 -13.67
N GLY A 167 -11.14 5.83 -13.58
CA GLY A 167 -12.20 5.04 -14.23
C GLY A 167 -12.55 3.74 -13.51
N LEU A 168 -11.73 3.32 -12.54
CA LEU A 168 -12.01 2.13 -11.74
C LEU A 168 -13.01 2.47 -10.64
N MET A 169 -14.15 1.79 -10.66
CA MET A 169 -15.22 2.01 -9.69
C MET A 169 -15.43 0.77 -8.81
N SER A 170 -15.86 0.99 -7.56
CA SER A 170 -16.35 -0.06 -6.70
C SER A 170 -17.62 -0.69 -7.27
N GLU A 171 -17.97 -1.91 -6.85
CA GLU A 171 -19.20 -2.63 -7.27
C GLU A 171 -20.46 -1.77 -7.20
N ASN A 172 -20.57 -0.91 -6.22
CA ASN A 172 -21.71 -0.01 -6.04
C ASN A 172 -21.58 1.32 -6.79
N ASN A 173 -20.54 1.52 -7.61
CA ASN A 173 -20.21 2.77 -8.30
C ASN A 173 -20.15 4.01 -7.39
N ALA A 174 -19.94 3.78 -6.09
CA ALA A 174 -19.90 4.86 -5.09
C ALA A 174 -18.49 5.41 -4.87
N LEU A 175 -17.47 4.57 -5.05
CA LEU A 175 -16.08 4.92 -4.76
C LEU A 175 -15.20 4.73 -6.00
N VAL A 176 -14.35 5.71 -6.26
CA VAL A 176 -13.27 5.59 -7.24
C VAL A 176 -12.12 4.82 -6.59
N LEU A 177 -11.67 3.77 -7.26
CA LEU A 177 -10.59 2.91 -6.80
C LEU A 177 -9.25 3.36 -7.39
N SER A 178 -8.19 3.13 -6.63
CA SER A 178 -6.81 3.30 -7.07
C SER A 178 -6.38 2.17 -8.02
N HIS A 179 -5.39 2.41 -8.87
CA HIS A 179 -4.75 1.36 -9.66
C HIS A 179 -4.06 0.31 -8.79
N LEU A 180 -3.67 0.66 -7.56
CA LEU A 180 -3.08 -0.24 -6.58
C LEU A 180 -4.12 -1.13 -5.86
N HIS A 181 -5.42 -0.89 -6.03
CA HIS A 181 -6.46 -1.62 -5.30
C HIS A 181 -6.39 -3.15 -5.46
N PRO A 182 -6.16 -3.71 -6.67
CA PRO A 182 -6.04 -5.15 -6.85
C PRO A 182 -4.85 -5.78 -6.10
N ALA A 183 -3.81 -5.00 -5.86
CA ALA A 183 -2.57 -5.46 -5.22
C ALA A 183 -2.66 -5.52 -3.68
N ILE A 184 -3.67 -4.89 -3.05
CA ILE A 184 -3.80 -4.81 -1.58
C ILE A 184 -3.78 -6.20 -0.93
N LYS A 185 -4.58 -7.13 -1.45
CA LYS A 185 -4.68 -8.47 -0.88
C LYS A 185 -3.37 -9.24 -1.03
N GLY A 186 -2.73 -9.15 -2.21
CA GLY A 186 -1.46 -9.81 -2.50
C GLY A 186 -0.34 -9.31 -1.59
N LEU A 187 -0.23 -8.00 -1.41
CA LEU A 187 0.77 -7.40 -0.53
C LEU A 187 0.59 -7.83 0.93
N ASN A 188 -0.64 -7.76 1.45
CA ASN A 188 -0.88 -8.15 2.84
C ASN A 188 -0.56 -9.63 3.08
N GLN A 189 -0.84 -10.51 2.10
CA GLN A 189 -0.49 -11.93 2.18
C GLN A 189 1.03 -12.14 2.13
N LEU A 190 1.75 -11.44 1.26
CA LEU A 190 3.21 -11.49 1.16
C LEU A 190 3.86 -11.09 2.49
N ARG A 191 3.48 -9.95 3.05
CA ARG A 191 4.00 -9.47 4.33
C ARG A 191 3.76 -10.45 5.48
N MET A 192 2.56 -11.03 5.55
CA MET A 192 2.27 -12.04 6.57
C MET A 192 3.18 -13.28 6.45
N LEU A 193 3.52 -13.67 5.22
CA LEU A 193 4.44 -14.78 4.98
C LEU A 193 5.87 -14.42 5.33
N GLU A 194 6.34 -13.22 4.96
CA GLU A 194 7.66 -12.72 5.32
C GLU A 194 7.83 -12.66 6.84
N ASP A 195 6.88 -12.07 7.56
CA ASP A 195 6.89 -12.04 9.01
C ASP A 195 6.87 -13.47 9.61
N ALA A 196 6.07 -14.37 9.05
CA ALA A 196 6.01 -15.76 9.51
C ALA A 196 7.33 -16.51 9.29
N VAL A 197 8.02 -16.30 8.15
CA VAL A 197 9.33 -16.89 7.87
C VAL A 197 10.38 -16.35 8.84
N VAL A 198 10.38 -15.04 9.10
CA VAL A 198 11.30 -14.43 10.09
C VAL A 198 11.05 -14.99 11.48
N ILE A 199 9.80 -15.04 11.94
CA ILE A 199 9.44 -15.61 13.26
C ILE A 199 9.85 -17.08 13.33
N TYR A 200 9.59 -17.83 12.26
CA TYR A 200 9.95 -19.25 12.21
C TYR A 200 11.46 -19.46 12.29
N THR A 201 12.25 -18.71 11.51
CA THR A 201 13.72 -18.79 11.54
C THR A 201 14.27 -18.41 12.91
N LEU A 202 13.72 -17.36 13.52
CA LEU A 202 14.17 -16.94 14.86
C LEU A 202 13.81 -17.92 15.96
N THR A 203 12.66 -18.60 15.84
CA THR A 203 12.17 -19.49 16.91
C THR A 203 12.59 -20.94 16.73
N ARG A 204 12.80 -21.41 15.50
CA ARG A 204 13.04 -22.83 15.21
C ARG A 204 14.39 -23.17 14.60
N ALA A 205 15.01 -22.25 13.87
CA ALA A 205 16.33 -22.50 13.28
C ALA A 205 17.43 -22.74 14.34
N PRO A 206 17.43 -22.05 15.48
CA PRO A 206 18.36 -22.38 16.56
C PRO A 206 18.04 -23.74 17.19
N GLU A 207 19.06 -24.50 17.45
CA GLU A 207 18.97 -25.76 18.20
C GLU A 207 18.39 -25.49 19.60
N ARG A 208 17.34 -26.20 19.99
CA ARG A 208 16.78 -26.12 21.33
C ARG A 208 17.54 -27.01 22.25
N ARG A 209 17.97 -26.50 23.41
CA ARG A 209 18.66 -27.24 24.43
C ARG A 209 17.69 -27.77 25.44
N ILE A 210 17.88 -29.05 25.79
CA ILE A 210 17.14 -29.70 26.88
C ILE A 210 18.14 -29.89 28.02
N PHE A 211 17.86 -29.27 29.15
CA PHE A 211 18.64 -29.46 30.37
C PHE A 211 17.95 -30.47 31.28
N TYR A 212 18.56 -31.63 31.46
CA TYR A 212 18.17 -32.59 32.45
C TYR A 212 18.93 -32.29 33.74
N ILE A 213 18.24 -31.80 34.75
CA ILE A 213 18.87 -31.45 36.03
C ILE A 213 18.63 -32.55 37.05
N ASP A 214 19.71 -33.08 37.58
CA ASP A 214 19.61 -34.04 38.67
C ASP A 214 19.20 -33.30 39.97
N VAL A 215 18.05 -33.65 40.49
CA VAL A 215 17.52 -33.12 41.75
C VAL A 215 17.74 -34.05 42.91
N GLY A 216 18.43 -35.17 42.67
CA GLY A 216 18.74 -36.16 43.72
C GLY A 216 17.51 -36.56 44.53
N ASN A 217 17.70 -36.68 45.85
CA ASN A 217 16.65 -37.09 46.81
C ASN A 217 15.84 -35.92 47.36
N LEU A 218 15.85 -34.76 46.71
CA LEU A 218 15.06 -33.63 47.20
C LEU A 218 13.55 -33.90 47.18
N PRO A 219 12.79 -33.49 48.22
CA PRO A 219 11.34 -33.51 48.19
C PRO A 219 10.79 -32.78 46.97
N LYS A 220 9.68 -33.27 46.41
CA LYS A 220 9.10 -32.75 45.16
C LYS A 220 8.99 -31.24 45.15
N ASN A 221 8.50 -30.61 46.20
CA ASN A 221 8.31 -29.18 46.32
C ASN A 221 9.64 -28.38 46.27
N LYS A 222 10.69 -28.91 46.89
CA LYS A 222 12.02 -28.26 46.84
C LYS A 222 12.71 -28.49 45.51
N ALA A 223 12.51 -29.59 44.84
CA ALA A 223 13.02 -29.84 43.50
C ALA A 223 12.38 -28.92 42.47
N GLU A 224 11.08 -28.70 42.54
CA GLU A 224 10.38 -27.74 41.68
C GLU A 224 10.82 -26.27 41.92
N GLN A 225 11.05 -25.92 43.16
CA GLN A 225 11.54 -24.60 43.53
C GLN A 225 12.97 -24.37 43.00
N TYR A 226 13.85 -25.35 43.18
CA TYR A 226 15.21 -25.32 42.64
C TYR A 226 15.23 -25.13 41.11
N LEU A 227 14.37 -25.87 40.40
CA LEU A 227 14.19 -25.72 38.96
C LEU A 227 13.72 -24.33 38.56
N ARG A 228 12.71 -23.79 39.25
CA ARG A 228 12.21 -22.43 38.99
C ARG A 228 13.29 -21.38 39.17
N ASP A 229 14.09 -21.51 40.20
CA ASP A 229 15.18 -20.59 40.49
C ASP A 229 16.27 -20.64 39.39
N MET A 230 16.60 -21.84 38.92
CA MET A 230 17.51 -22.06 37.80
C MET A 230 16.96 -21.49 36.49
N MET A 231 15.69 -21.76 36.21
CA MET A 231 15.02 -21.18 35.03
C MET A 231 15.00 -19.65 35.07
N ALA A 232 14.72 -19.04 36.24
CA ALA A 232 14.68 -17.59 36.39
C ALA A 232 16.04 -16.94 36.17
N ARG A 233 17.14 -17.65 36.54
CA ARG A 233 18.51 -17.14 36.33
C ARG A 233 18.99 -17.22 34.88
N HIS A 234 18.48 -18.20 34.10
CA HIS A 234 19.01 -18.51 32.76
C HIS A 234 18.01 -18.30 31.64
N LYS A 235 16.75 -17.90 31.93
CA LYS A 235 15.73 -17.66 30.91
C LYS A 235 15.94 -16.34 30.21
N ASN A 236 16.20 -16.38 28.93
CA ASN A 236 16.24 -15.21 28.05
C ASN A 236 14.94 -15.10 27.27
N LYS A 237 14.45 -13.86 27.08
CA LYS A 237 13.23 -13.60 26.32
C LYS A 237 13.56 -12.65 25.17
N LEU A 238 13.41 -13.17 23.96
CA LEU A 238 13.52 -12.39 22.72
C LEU A 238 12.17 -11.79 22.35
N GLN A 239 12.18 -10.51 21.98
CA GLN A 239 11.00 -9.82 21.43
C GLN A 239 11.31 -9.32 20.03
N TYR A 240 10.49 -9.74 19.08
CA TYR A 240 10.52 -9.28 17.70
C TYR A 240 9.43 -8.23 17.48
N ASN A 241 9.81 -7.07 16.95
CA ASN A 241 8.88 -6.01 16.59
C ASN A 241 8.65 -6.04 15.07
N SER A 242 7.48 -6.51 14.65
CA SER A 242 7.14 -6.64 13.22
C SER A 242 7.00 -5.31 12.47
N SER A 243 6.90 -4.19 13.17
CA SER A 243 6.78 -2.87 12.54
C SER A 243 8.13 -2.22 12.22
N SER A 244 9.16 -2.48 13.02
CA SER A 244 10.52 -1.95 12.82
C SER A 244 11.50 -3.01 12.30
N GLY A 245 11.14 -4.30 12.36
CA GLY A 245 12.06 -5.41 12.07
C GLY A 245 13.17 -5.59 13.11
N GLU A 246 13.06 -4.89 14.26
CA GLU A 246 14.09 -4.87 15.28
C GLU A 246 13.87 -6.00 16.29
N ILE A 247 14.97 -6.67 16.67
CA ILE A 247 14.99 -7.69 17.71
C ILE A 247 15.54 -7.06 18.98
N SER A 248 14.72 -6.96 20.02
CA SER A 248 15.15 -6.51 21.32
C SER A 248 15.34 -7.67 22.27
N ASP A 249 16.53 -7.77 22.85
CA ASP A 249 16.84 -8.73 23.91
C ASP A 249 16.88 -8.01 25.27
N SER A 250 16.17 -8.56 26.25
CA SER A 250 16.12 -8.00 27.61
C SER A 250 17.38 -8.30 28.44
N LYS A 251 18.28 -9.16 27.97
CA LYS A 251 19.56 -9.47 28.63
C LYS A 251 20.71 -9.59 27.62
N LYS A 252 21.88 -9.11 28.02
CA LYS A 252 23.12 -9.02 27.22
C LYS A 252 23.70 -10.33 26.67
N MET A 253 23.05 -11.50 26.82
CA MET A 253 23.49 -12.76 26.27
C MET A 253 22.57 -13.18 25.12
N MET A 254 23.11 -13.21 23.92
CA MET A 254 22.47 -13.75 22.71
C MET A 254 22.26 -15.27 22.83
N THR A 255 21.20 -15.71 23.48
CA THR A 255 20.70 -17.06 23.32
C THR A 255 19.29 -16.98 22.78
N MET A 256 19.14 -17.26 21.49
CA MET A 256 17.90 -17.24 20.71
C MET A 256 16.99 -18.45 20.99
N THR A 257 17.15 -19.17 22.10
CA THR A 257 16.52 -20.46 22.28
C THR A 257 15.70 -20.55 23.54
N GLU A 258 14.50 -21.10 23.40
CA GLU A 258 13.73 -21.61 24.54
C GLU A 258 14.38 -22.91 25.03
N ASP A 259 15.05 -22.85 26.17
CA ASP A 259 15.64 -24.00 26.81
C ASP A 259 14.58 -24.75 27.59
N PHE A 260 14.55 -26.10 27.47
CA PHE A 260 13.66 -26.95 28.23
C PHE A 260 14.40 -27.53 29.45
N TRP A 261 13.78 -27.45 30.62
CA TRP A 261 14.37 -27.83 31.87
C TRP A 261 13.56 -28.97 32.49
N PHE A 262 14.13 -30.17 32.57
CA PHE A 262 13.46 -31.32 33.13
C PHE A 262 14.16 -31.82 34.39
N PRO A 263 13.42 -32.08 35.49
CA PRO A 263 13.99 -32.70 36.68
C PRO A 263 14.21 -34.19 36.43
N ARG A 264 15.38 -34.67 36.76
CA ARG A 264 15.72 -36.08 36.71
C ARG A 264 15.93 -36.59 38.13
N ARG A 265 15.46 -37.79 38.45
CA ARG A 265 15.66 -38.46 39.73
C ARG A 265 16.30 -39.81 39.53
N GLY A 266 17.42 -40.04 40.23
CA GLY A 266 18.03 -41.35 40.38
C GLY A 266 18.47 -42.02 39.08
N GLY A 267 19.71 -41.92 38.76
CA GLY A 267 20.38 -42.59 37.64
C GLY A 267 21.87 -42.31 37.68
N GLU A 268 22.65 -43.18 37.14
CA GLU A 268 24.12 -43.10 37.09
C GLU A 268 24.70 -41.90 36.31
N ARG A 269 23.84 -41.09 35.73
CA ARG A 269 24.25 -39.91 34.94
C ARG A 269 23.83 -38.62 35.66
N SER A 270 24.78 -37.77 35.91
CA SER A 270 24.62 -36.40 36.38
C SER A 270 23.85 -35.52 35.35
N THR A 271 23.71 -34.24 35.62
CA THR A 271 23.09 -33.24 34.73
C THR A 271 23.56 -33.41 33.28
N GLU A 272 22.63 -33.61 32.36
CA GLU A 272 22.88 -33.83 30.93
C GLU A 272 22.23 -32.73 30.12
N VAL A 273 22.91 -32.27 29.07
CA VAL A 273 22.38 -31.29 28.12
C VAL A 273 22.22 -32.01 26.79
N ASP A 274 21.00 -32.07 26.30
CA ASP A 274 20.68 -32.64 25.00
C ASP A 274 20.20 -31.54 24.08
N THR A 275 20.47 -31.66 22.78
CA THR A 275 20.05 -30.68 21.77
C THR A 275 18.97 -31.29 20.88
N LEU A 276 17.79 -30.72 20.89
CA LEU A 276 16.80 -30.97 19.86
C LEU A 276 17.19 -30.19 18.59
N ALA A 277 17.70 -30.92 17.60
CA ALA A 277 17.90 -30.38 16.29
C ALA A 277 16.62 -29.71 15.78
N GLY A 278 16.70 -28.46 15.39
CA GLY A 278 15.57 -27.77 14.79
C GLY A 278 15.12 -28.53 13.55
N GLY A 279 13.91 -29.14 13.64
CA GLY A 279 13.38 -29.91 12.52
C GLY A 279 13.19 -28.98 11.32
N ASN A 280 13.78 -29.34 10.18
CA ASN A 280 13.43 -28.74 8.90
C ASN A 280 11.94 -28.95 8.69
N ALA A 281 11.13 -27.87 8.80
CA ALA A 281 9.76 -27.94 8.33
C ALA A 281 9.80 -27.83 6.79
N PRO A 282 9.51 -28.92 6.07
CA PRO A 282 9.52 -28.91 4.62
C PRO A 282 8.32 -28.07 4.12
N GLY A 283 8.50 -26.81 3.94
CA GLY A 283 7.42 -25.92 3.44
C GLY A 283 7.61 -24.45 3.78
N LEU A 284 8.25 -24.12 4.92
CA LEU A 284 8.56 -22.72 5.25
C LEU A 284 10.01 -22.34 4.93
N SER A 285 10.90 -23.33 4.74
CA SER A 285 12.27 -23.07 4.26
C SER A 285 12.34 -22.89 2.73
N ASN A 286 11.29 -23.24 2.00
CA ASN A 286 11.26 -23.06 0.55
C ASN A 286 10.78 -21.65 0.22
N ASN A 287 11.63 -20.89 -0.43
CA ASN A 287 11.31 -19.58 -0.99
C ASN A 287 10.17 -19.64 -2.05
N GLU A 288 9.79 -20.82 -2.50
CA GLU A 288 8.75 -21.03 -3.52
C GLU A 288 7.41 -20.36 -3.18
N ASN A 289 7.01 -20.41 -1.90
CA ASN A 289 5.78 -19.75 -1.47
C ASN A 289 5.89 -18.23 -1.50
N LEU A 290 7.03 -17.68 -1.07
CA LEU A 290 7.31 -16.23 -1.15
C LEU A 290 7.33 -15.76 -2.60
N GLU A 291 8.05 -16.47 -3.46
CA GLU A 291 8.10 -16.19 -4.90
C GLU A 291 6.72 -16.27 -5.56
N TYR A 292 5.90 -17.25 -5.20
CA TYR A 292 4.53 -17.35 -5.72
C TYR A 292 3.70 -16.10 -5.38
N PHE A 293 3.73 -15.63 -4.13
CA PHE A 293 2.97 -14.45 -3.73
C PHE A 293 3.56 -13.17 -4.29
N GLN A 294 4.88 -13.07 -4.42
CA GLN A 294 5.56 -11.96 -5.07
C GLN A 294 5.17 -11.88 -6.56
N ARG A 295 5.24 -12.99 -7.30
CA ARG A 295 4.77 -13.06 -8.70
C ARG A 295 3.28 -12.72 -8.84
N LYS A 296 2.46 -13.13 -7.88
CA LYS A 296 1.03 -12.77 -7.84
C LYS A 296 0.82 -11.29 -7.62
N LEU A 297 1.61 -10.66 -6.76
CA LEU A 297 1.60 -9.23 -6.52
C LEU A 297 1.96 -8.45 -7.79
N TYR A 298 3.03 -8.83 -8.48
CA TYR A 298 3.47 -8.18 -9.71
C TYR A 298 2.45 -8.32 -10.85
N LYS A 299 1.82 -9.48 -10.98
CA LYS A 299 0.69 -9.65 -11.90
C LYS A 299 -0.49 -8.72 -11.57
N ALA A 300 -0.77 -8.49 -10.29
CA ALA A 300 -1.82 -7.57 -9.87
C ALA A 300 -1.48 -6.10 -10.18
N LEU A 301 -0.19 -5.75 -10.16
CA LEU A 301 0.34 -4.43 -10.56
C LEU A 301 0.46 -4.28 -12.07
N LYS A 302 0.29 -5.36 -12.84
CA LYS A 302 0.46 -5.41 -14.31
C LYS A 302 1.87 -5.09 -14.80
N VAL A 303 2.87 -5.32 -13.95
CA VAL A 303 4.29 -5.16 -14.29
C VAL A 303 4.86 -6.51 -14.71
N PRO A 304 5.58 -6.61 -15.85
CA PRO A 304 6.26 -7.82 -16.27
C PRO A 304 7.34 -8.22 -15.25
N LEU A 305 7.40 -9.51 -14.92
CA LEU A 305 8.39 -10.06 -13.99
C LEU A 305 9.83 -9.80 -14.44
N SER A 306 10.06 -9.83 -15.76
CA SER A 306 11.38 -9.61 -16.36
C SER A 306 11.99 -8.23 -16.04
N ARG A 307 11.17 -7.25 -15.68
CA ARG A 307 11.67 -5.91 -15.29
C ARG A 307 12.08 -5.84 -13.84
N LEU A 308 11.48 -6.66 -12.99
CA LEU A 308 11.69 -6.63 -11.54
C LEU A 308 12.74 -7.65 -11.08
N GLU A 309 12.96 -8.69 -11.87
CA GLU A 309 13.96 -9.74 -11.63
C GLU A 309 14.92 -9.82 -12.82
N PRO A 310 15.91 -8.93 -12.94
CA PRO A 310 16.86 -8.93 -14.07
C PRO A 310 17.69 -10.20 -14.16
N GLU A 311 17.86 -10.95 -13.08
CA GLU A 311 18.61 -12.22 -13.08
C GLU A 311 17.87 -13.34 -13.81
N ALA A 312 16.54 -13.30 -13.89
CA ALA A 312 15.76 -14.28 -14.67
C ALA A 312 15.97 -14.13 -16.19
N MET A 313 16.52 -13.00 -16.64
CA MET A 313 16.78 -12.73 -18.06
C MET A 313 18.08 -13.34 -18.59
N SER A 314 18.96 -13.85 -17.76
CA SER A 314 20.24 -14.40 -18.21
C SER A 314 20.12 -15.75 -18.96
N SER A 315 18.96 -16.39 -18.90
CA SER A 315 18.72 -17.70 -19.54
C SER A 315 18.03 -17.64 -20.91
N PHE A 316 17.39 -16.53 -21.26
CA PHE A 316 16.78 -16.35 -22.57
C PHE A 316 17.26 -15.03 -23.17
N GLY A 317 17.98 -15.17 -24.30
CA GLY A 317 18.50 -14.05 -25.05
C GLY A 317 17.45 -12.95 -25.26
N ARG A 318 17.93 -11.70 -25.24
CA ARG A 318 17.20 -10.47 -25.53
C ARG A 318 16.02 -10.72 -26.47
N THR A 319 14.85 -10.94 -25.94
CA THR A 319 13.61 -10.82 -26.71
C THR A 319 13.38 -9.33 -26.92
N SER A 320 13.35 -8.95 -28.18
CA SER A 320 13.03 -7.64 -28.72
C SER A 320 11.57 -7.25 -28.42
N GLU A 321 11.20 -7.16 -27.15
CA GLU A 321 9.90 -6.62 -26.72
C GLU A 321 10.06 -5.20 -26.15
N MET A 322 11.16 -4.54 -26.53
CA MET A 322 11.32 -3.10 -26.34
C MET A 322 11.14 -2.40 -27.70
N THR A 323 9.95 -2.44 -28.25
CA THR A 323 9.49 -1.49 -29.27
C THR A 323 8.07 -1.09 -28.95
#